data_f0c3a7f2f9c5a2a341eab3aa37e9a9b2
#
_entry.id   f0c3a7f2f9c5a2a341eab3aa37e9a9b2
#
_cell.length_a   1.000
_cell.length_b   1.000
_cell.length_c   1.000
_cell.angle_alpha   90.00
_cell.angle_beta   90.00
_cell.angle_gamma   90.00
#
_symmetry.space_group_name_H-M   'P 1'
#
loop_
_entity.id
_entity.type
_entity.pdbx_description
1 polymer ?
#
loop_
_entity_poly.entity_id
_entity_poly.type
_entity_poly.pdbx_seq_one_letter_code
_entity_poly.pdbx_strand_id
1 'polypeptide(L)'
;DLRSDTVTHPTKEMKKAMYDAELGDDVYGDDPTTNALQEEVSEILGKEDSVLVSSGTQGNLVSLLAWADRGDEVVVGDQSHIFTGEAGGPSVLGSLVLYPIPTDEDGHFSKQSILDSIKPRDYHKPTTKLLCIENTHNFSSGRVLDLSYIISVSKLSKLNNLNLHMDGARLFNASTYLKVNPSELVKDVDSVTFCLSKGLSCPIGSVVSGDKDFILRAKKWRKMLGSGMRLVGVIAAAGRVCLLYTSPSPR
;
A
#
# COMPACT_ATOMS: atom_id res chain seq x y z
N ASP A 1 -21.31 -14.50 4.12
CA ASP A 1 -20.92 -14.24 2.73
C ASP A 1 -19.41 -14.42 2.60
N LEU A 2 -18.99 -15.36 1.76
CA LEU A 2 -17.57 -15.73 1.60
C LEU A 2 -16.97 -15.27 0.25
N ARG A 3 -17.63 -14.34 -0.45
CA ARG A 3 -17.12 -13.88 -1.76
C ARG A 3 -15.84 -13.02 -1.66
N SER A 4 -15.69 -12.24 -0.59
CA SER A 4 -14.52 -11.38 -0.32
C SER A 4 -14.57 -10.84 1.11
N ASP A 5 -13.39 -10.52 1.68
CA ASP A 5 -13.30 -9.78 2.95
C ASP A 5 -13.71 -8.30 2.83
N THR A 6 -13.93 -7.80 1.62
CA THR A 6 -14.47 -6.45 1.37
C THR A 6 -15.95 -6.31 1.78
N VAL A 7 -16.66 -7.41 2.09
CA VAL A 7 -18.03 -7.38 2.58
C VAL A 7 -18.11 -7.39 4.12
N THR A 8 -16.99 -7.29 4.82
CA THR A 8 -16.96 -7.13 6.29
C THR A 8 -17.64 -5.82 6.71
N HIS A 9 -18.23 -5.82 7.88
CA HIS A 9 -18.94 -4.67 8.42
C HIS A 9 -18.18 -4.06 9.60
N PRO A 10 -18.23 -2.73 9.78
CA PRO A 10 -17.63 -2.08 10.94
C PRO A 10 -18.34 -2.52 12.24
N THR A 11 -17.53 -2.74 13.29
CA THR A 11 -18.00 -3.15 14.61
C THR A 11 -18.82 -2.03 15.28
N LYS A 12 -19.46 -2.35 16.40
CA LYS A 12 -20.20 -1.35 17.19
C LYS A 12 -19.25 -0.28 17.73
N GLU A 13 -18.05 -0.68 18.15
CA GLU A 13 -17.00 0.20 18.68
C GLU A 13 -16.49 1.16 17.57
N MET A 14 -16.26 0.65 16.37
CA MET A 14 -15.91 1.49 15.22
C MET A 14 -17.00 2.52 14.91
N LYS A 15 -18.27 2.10 14.85
CA LYS A 15 -19.40 3.01 14.60
C LYS A 15 -19.53 4.08 15.68
N LYS A 16 -19.30 3.70 16.96
CA LYS A 16 -19.29 4.66 18.05
C LYS A 16 -18.13 5.66 17.93
N ALA A 17 -16.92 5.17 17.64
CA ALA A 17 -15.74 6.02 17.41
C ALA A 17 -15.96 7.01 16.26
N MET A 18 -16.57 6.55 15.15
CA MET A 18 -16.93 7.41 14.01
C MET A 18 -17.93 8.53 14.42
N TYR A 19 -18.91 8.20 15.27
CA TYR A 19 -19.89 9.17 15.76
C TYR A 19 -19.27 10.20 16.70
N ASP A 20 -18.34 9.78 17.56
CA ASP A 20 -17.71 10.61 18.59
C ASP A 20 -16.41 11.29 18.08
N ALA A 21 -16.04 11.11 16.81
CA ALA A 21 -14.77 11.59 16.27
C ALA A 21 -14.64 13.11 16.37
N GLU A 22 -13.50 13.58 16.88
CA GLU A 22 -13.12 14.98 16.78
C GLU A 22 -12.63 15.25 15.34
N LEU A 23 -13.18 16.29 14.73
CA LEU A 23 -13.02 16.58 13.30
C LEU A 23 -12.35 17.92 13.06
N GLY A 24 -11.58 17.98 11.98
CA GLY A 24 -10.99 19.16 11.40
C GLY A 24 -10.78 18.98 9.90
N ASP A 25 -10.19 19.94 9.22
CA ASP A 25 -9.96 19.84 7.78
C ASP A 25 -8.62 19.14 7.48
N ASP A 26 -8.67 17.90 6.94
CA ASP A 26 -7.49 17.12 6.54
C ASP A 26 -6.58 17.86 5.53
N VAL A 27 -7.15 18.72 4.67
CA VAL A 27 -6.37 19.46 3.67
C VAL A 27 -5.48 20.55 4.32
N TYR A 28 -5.94 21.10 5.43
CA TYR A 28 -5.14 22.05 6.25
C TYR A 28 -4.29 21.35 7.31
N GLY A 29 -4.44 20.02 7.47
CA GLY A 29 -3.76 19.27 8.52
C GLY A 29 -4.38 19.46 9.91
N ASP A 30 -5.62 19.94 9.97
CA ASP A 30 -6.29 20.32 11.22
C ASP A 30 -7.15 19.18 11.80
N ASP A 31 -7.36 18.08 11.08
CA ASP A 31 -8.17 16.96 11.55
C ASP A 31 -7.38 16.09 12.56
N PRO A 32 -7.68 16.20 13.88
CA PRO A 32 -6.87 15.55 14.91
C PRO A 32 -6.98 14.02 14.84
N THR A 33 -8.14 13.51 14.46
CA THR A 33 -8.37 12.06 14.37
C THR A 33 -7.62 11.44 13.17
N THR A 34 -7.59 12.14 12.04
CA THR A 34 -6.81 11.70 10.86
C THR A 34 -5.32 11.79 11.13
N ASN A 35 -4.84 12.86 11.74
CA ASN A 35 -3.43 13.00 12.10
C ASN A 35 -2.99 11.88 13.04
N ALA A 36 -3.78 11.60 14.09
CA ALA A 36 -3.50 10.51 15.02
C ALA A 36 -3.46 9.14 14.33
N LEU A 37 -4.40 8.85 13.40
CA LEU A 37 -4.35 7.60 12.63
C LEU A 37 -3.05 7.47 11.84
N GLN A 38 -2.65 8.54 11.13
CA GLN A 38 -1.45 8.53 10.28
C GLN A 38 -0.18 8.36 11.12
N GLU A 39 -0.11 8.99 12.27
CA GLU A 39 0.99 8.86 13.23
C GLU A 39 1.09 7.45 13.82
N GLU A 40 -0.03 6.91 14.31
CA GLU A 40 -0.13 5.53 14.82
C GLU A 40 0.28 4.49 13.77
N VAL A 41 -0.12 4.66 12.50
CA VAL A 41 0.28 3.79 11.40
C VAL A 41 1.78 3.87 11.15
N SER A 42 2.34 5.08 11.13
CA SER A 42 3.78 5.27 10.94
C SER A 42 4.59 4.57 12.03
N GLU A 43 4.16 4.66 13.29
CA GLU A 43 4.76 3.95 14.43
C GLU A 43 4.65 2.43 14.28
N ILE A 44 3.45 1.91 13.97
CA ILE A 44 3.20 0.46 13.81
C ILE A 44 4.05 -0.14 12.69
N LEU A 45 4.24 0.59 11.60
CA LEU A 45 4.98 0.11 10.43
C LEU A 45 6.48 0.49 10.48
N GLY A 46 6.89 1.34 11.40
CA GLY A 46 8.27 1.85 11.46
C GLY A 46 8.64 2.67 10.23
N LYS A 47 7.69 3.41 9.66
CA LYS A 47 7.87 4.33 8.54
C LYS A 47 7.87 5.78 9.02
N GLU A 48 8.43 6.70 8.22
CA GLU A 48 8.59 8.11 8.64
C GLU A 48 7.29 8.90 8.62
N ASP A 49 6.38 8.61 7.67
CA ASP A 49 5.10 9.29 7.53
C ASP A 49 4.09 8.37 6.84
N SER A 50 2.80 8.73 6.97
CA SER A 50 1.69 8.01 6.37
C SER A 50 0.62 8.98 5.88
N VAL A 51 -0.21 8.51 4.94
CA VAL A 51 -1.35 9.27 4.43
C VAL A 51 -2.58 8.40 4.23
N LEU A 52 -3.71 8.84 4.76
CA LEU A 52 -5.01 8.22 4.53
C LEU A 52 -5.47 8.49 3.09
N VAL A 53 -5.95 7.44 2.41
CA VAL A 53 -6.49 7.47 1.04
C VAL A 53 -7.85 6.78 1.00
N SER A 54 -8.64 7.04 -0.05
CA SER A 54 -10.02 6.55 -0.15
C SER A 54 -10.12 5.04 -0.37
N SER A 55 -9.11 4.41 -0.97
CA SER A 55 -9.13 2.98 -1.33
C SER A 55 -7.71 2.43 -1.54
N GLY A 56 -7.56 1.11 -1.58
CA GLY A 56 -6.30 0.46 -1.96
C GLY A 56 -5.85 0.84 -3.36
N THR A 57 -6.78 0.87 -4.33
CA THR A 57 -6.51 1.31 -5.71
C THR A 57 -5.94 2.73 -5.75
N GLN A 58 -6.52 3.67 -4.99
CA GLN A 58 -5.93 5.01 -4.89
C GLN A 58 -4.57 4.98 -4.21
N GLY A 59 -4.40 4.15 -3.17
CA GLY A 59 -3.13 4.01 -2.46
C GLY A 59 -2.01 3.53 -3.39
N ASN A 60 -2.26 2.47 -4.15
CA ASN A 60 -1.31 1.98 -5.14
C ASN A 60 -1.03 3.04 -6.21
N LEU A 61 -2.08 3.64 -6.79
CA LEU A 61 -1.93 4.64 -7.83
C LEU A 61 -1.06 5.81 -7.38
N VAL A 62 -1.35 6.44 -6.23
CA VAL A 62 -0.54 7.57 -5.73
C VAL A 62 0.89 7.15 -5.40
N SER A 63 1.09 5.89 -4.97
CA SER A 63 2.42 5.36 -4.70
C SER A 63 3.25 5.22 -5.97
N LEU A 64 2.66 4.64 -7.02
CA LEU A 64 3.34 4.51 -8.31
C LEU A 64 3.68 5.88 -8.90
N LEU A 65 2.73 6.82 -8.86
CA LEU A 65 2.90 8.19 -9.36
C LEU A 65 3.88 9.03 -8.51
N ALA A 66 4.10 8.66 -7.26
CA ALA A 66 5.09 9.30 -6.41
C ALA A 66 6.53 8.80 -6.67
N TRP A 67 6.69 7.56 -7.16
CA TRP A 67 7.99 6.96 -7.46
C TRP A 67 8.44 7.11 -8.90
N ALA A 68 7.51 7.19 -9.86
CA ALA A 68 7.81 7.12 -11.29
C ALA A 68 7.21 8.30 -12.04
N ASP A 69 7.93 8.79 -13.03
CA ASP A 69 7.53 9.87 -13.93
C ASP A 69 6.88 9.32 -15.20
N ARG A 70 6.26 10.20 -15.99
CA ARG A 70 5.64 9.83 -17.29
C ARG A 70 6.67 9.16 -18.20
N GLY A 71 6.31 7.97 -18.71
CA GLY A 71 7.16 7.18 -19.59
C GLY A 71 8.11 6.24 -18.86
N ASP A 72 8.23 6.35 -17.54
CA ASP A 72 8.97 5.37 -16.75
C ASP A 72 8.25 4.03 -16.70
N GLU A 73 9.02 2.97 -16.47
CA GLU A 73 8.53 1.60 -16.38
C GLU A 73 8.41 1.16 -14.91
N VAL A 74 7.27 0.51 -14.62
CA VAL A 74 6.97 -0.12 -13.34
C VAL A 74 6.81 -1.62 -13.57
N VAL A 75 7.65 -2.42 -12.91
CA VAL A 75 7.59 -3.88 -12.97
C VAL A 75 6.55 -4.37 -11.96
N VAL A 76 5.62 -5.18 -12.43
CA VAL A 76 4.50 -5.74 -11.65
C VAL A 76 4.36 -7.24 -11.91
N GLY A 77 3.71 -7.97 -11.02
CA GLY A 77 3.31 -9.35 -11.31
C GLY A 77 2.16 -9.39 -12.33
N ASP A 78 2.20 -10.35 -13.25
CA ASP A 78 1.14 -10.58 -14.24
C ASP A 78 -0.21 -10.95 -13.60
N GLN A 79 -0.20 -11.43 -12.34
CA GLN A 79 -1.36 -11.75 -11.53
C GLN A 79 -1.59 -10.73 -10.39
N SER A 80 -0.79 -9.65 -10.31
CA SER A 80 -0.96 -8.64 -9.26
C SER A 80 -2.23 -7.81 -9.44
N HIS A 81 -2.81 -7.33 -8.33
CA HIS A 81 -4.00 -6.48 -8.35
C HIS A 81 -3.73 -5.16 -9.08
N ILE A 82 -2.56 -4.56 -8.91
CA ILE A 82 -2.12 -3.34 -9.62
C ILE A 82 -2.25 -3.51 -11.14
N PHE A 83 -1.91 -4.68 -11.68
CA PHE A 83 -1.95 -4.95 -13.11
C PHE A 83 -3.35 -5.34 -13.60
N THR A 84 -4.05 -6.20 -12.84
CA THR A 84 -5.28 -6.85 -13.31
C THR A 84 -6.57 -6.19 -12.82
N GLY A 85 -6.53 -5.51 -11.66
CA GLY A 85 -7.72 -5.09 -10.91
C GLY A 85 -7.94 -3.58 -10.77
N GLU A 86 -7.08 -2.71 -11.35
CA GLU A 86 -7.12 -1.26 -11.12
C GLU A 86 -7.44 -0.44 -12.38
N ALA A 87 -8.17 -1.05 -13.31
CA ALA A 87 -8.71 -0.39 -14.51
C ALA A 87 -7.65 0.34 -15.38
N GLY A 88 -6.37 -0.07 -15.31
CA GLY A 88 -5.28 0.57 -16.06
C GLY A 88 -4.91 1.97 -15.56
N GLY A 89 -5.32 2.32 -14.33
CA GLY A 89 -5.11 3.64 -13.73
C GLY A 89 -3.68 4.18 -13.86
N PRO A 90 -2.64 3.41 -13.53
CA PRO A 90 -1.25 3.87 -13.66
C PRO A 90 -0.86 4.28 -15.09
N SER A 91 -1.33 3.54 -16.10
CA SER A 91 -1.06 3.86 -17.51
C SER A 91 -1.85 5.06 -18.00
N VAL A 92 -3.16 5.13 -17.66
CA VAL A 92 -4.05 6.20 -18.14
C VAL A 92 -3.76 7.54 -17.44
N LEU A 93 -3.63 7.55 -16.13
CA LEU A 93 -3.49 8.77 -15.33
C LEU A 93 -2.03 9.17 -15.13
N GLY A 94 -1.14 8.19 -15.00
CA GLY A 94 0.30 8.42 -14.80
C GLY A 94 1.13 8.40 -16.07
N SER A 95 0.59 7.87 -17.17
CA SER A 95 1.34 7.58 -18.40
C SER A 95 2.56 6.66 -18.11
N LEU A 96 2.41 5.75 -17.14
CA LEU A 96 3.43 4.78 -16.77
C LEU A 96 3.37 3.55 -17.69
N VAL A 97 4.51 2.96 -17.97
CA VAL A 97 4.62 1.70 -18.69
C VAL A 97 4.58 0.57 -17.65
N LEU A 98 3.49 -0.17 -17.56
CA LEU A 98 3.45 -1.37 -16.73
C LEU A 98 4.10 -2.53 -17.47
N TYR A 99 5.08 -3.16 -16.84
CA TYR A 99 5.80 -4.32 -17.36
C TYR A 99 5.51 -5.54 -16.49
N PRO A 100 4.56 -6.42 -16.92
CA PRO A 100 4.21 -7.61 -16.16
C PRO A 100 5.28 -8.69 -16.30
N ILE A 101 5.68 -9.28 -15.16
CA ILE A 101 6.55 -10.45 -15.12
C ILE A 101 5.79 -11.65 -14.53
N PRO A 102 6.16 -12.89 -14.91
CA PRO A 102 5.48 -14.09 -14.43
C PRO A 102 5.49 -14.20 -12.92
N THR A 103 4.33 -14.48 -12.35
CA THR A 103 4.10 -14.78 -10.94
C THR A 103 3.85 -16.28 -10.78
N ASP A 104 4.53 -16.94 -9.85
CA ASP A 104 4.28 -18.34 -9.54
C ASP A 104 3.02 -18.54 -8.68
N GLU A 105 2.70 -19.80 -8.35
CA GLU A 105 1.51 -20.15 -7.57
C GLU A 105 1.54 -19.62 -6.12
N ASP A 106 2.72 -19.25 -5.60
CA ASP A 106 2.89 -18.66 -4.28
C ASP A 106 2.98 -17.11 -4.29
N GLY A 107 2.87 -16.51 -5.47
CA GLY A 107 2.93 -15.05 -5.64
C GLY A 107 4.35 -14.49 -5.78
N HIS A 108 5.34 -15.35 -6.00
CA HIS A 108 6.73 -14.95 -6.15
C HIS A 108 7.11 -14.64 -7.61
N PHE A 109 8.08 -13.77 -7.77
CA PHE A 109 8.83 -13.61 -9.01
C PHE A 109 10.14 -14.40 -8.94
N SER A 110 10.57 -14.98 -10.06
CA SER A 110 11.93 -15.50 -10.12
C SER A 110 12.94 -14.34 -10.11
N LYS A 111 14.10 -14.56 -9.49
CA LYS A 111 15.20 -13.58 -9.55
C LYS A 111 15.56 -13.21 -10.99
N GLN A 112 15.53 -14.20 -11.89
CA GLN A 112 15.87 -13.98 -13.29
C GLN A 112 14.84 -13.09 -13.98
N SER A 113 13.52 -13.30 -13.73
CA SER A 113 12.46 -12.46 -14.30
C SER A 113 12.60 -10.99 -13.88
N ILE A 114 12.99 -10.75 -12.62
CA ILE A 114 13.26 -9.38 -12.14
C ILE A 114 14.46 -8.78 -12.91
N LEU A 115 15.57 -9.50 -13.00
CA LEU A 115 16.77 -9.00 -13.70
C LEU A 115 16.52 -8.75 -15.19
N ASP A 116 15.79 -9.62 -15.87
CA ASP A 116 15.46 -9.49 -17.29
C ASP A 116 14.49 -8.32 -17.57
N SER A 117 13.70 -7.92 -16.56
CA SER A 117 12.80 -6.77 -16.68
C SER A 117 13.53 -5.42 -16.66
N ILE A 118 14.72 -5.36 -16.07
CA ILE A 118 15.47 -4.10 -15.89
C ILE A 118 16.10 -3.67 -17.22
N LYS A 119 15.68 -2.52 -17.71
CA LYS A 119 16.16 -2.01 -18.98
C LYS A 119 17.53 -1.31 -18.81
N PRO A 120 18.48 -1.53 -19.72
CA PRO A 120 19.70 -0.74 -19.77
C PRO A 120 19.36 0.73 -20.08
N ARG A 121 20.22 1.66 -19.67
CA ARG A 121 20.10 3.08 -20.06
C ARG A 121 20.26 3.21 -21.59
N ASP A 122 19.13 3.42 -22.25
CA ASP A 122 19.03 3.53 -23.70
C ASP A 122 17.84 4.44 -24.01
N TYR A 123 18.05 5.46 -24.86
CA TYR A 123 17.00 6.42 -25.22
C TYR A 123 15.83 5.81 -26.01
N HIS A 124 15.97 4.57 -26.49
CA HIS A 124 14.89 3.81 -27.13
C HIS A 124 14.00 3.05 -26.14
N LYS A 125 14.36 3.03 -24.84
CA LYS A 125 13.69 2.20 -23.84
C LYS A 125 13.16 3.04 -22.67
N PRO A 126 12.03 2.67 -22.07
CA PRO A 126 11.59 3.30 -20.82
C PRO A 126 12.63 3.03 -19.72
N THR A 127 12.70 3.94 -18.75
CA THR A 127 13.55 3.73 -17.57
C THR A 127 12.78 2.90 -16.53
N THR A 128 13.29 1.74 -16.17
CA THR A 128 12.71 0.94 -15.08
C THR A 128 13.00 1.62 -13.74
N LYS A 129 11.97 1.99 -12.98
CA LYS A 129 12.04 2.78 -11.74
C LYS A 129 11.57 2.06 -10.50
N LEU A 130 10.57 1.22 -10.65
CA LEU A 130 9.83 0.66 -9.53
C LEU A 130 9.56 -0.82 -9.76
N LEU A 131 9.72 -1.61 -8.70
CA LEU A 131 9.21 -2.98 -8.61
C LEU A 131 8.09 -3.01 -7.58
N CYS A 132 6.97 -3.67 -7.91
CA CYS A 132 5.84 -3.85 -7.01
C CYS A 132 5.67 -5.32 -6.65
N ILE A 133 5.55 -5.62 -5.36
CA ILE A 133 5.16 -6.94 -4.82
C ILE A 133 3.81 -6.84 -4.12
N GLU A 134 3.09 -7.96 -3.97
CA GLU A 134 1.77 -7.99 -3.33
C GLU A 134 1.75 -9.00 -2.17
N ASN A 135 1.34 -8.55 -0.97
CA ASN A 135 1.28 -9.40 0.22
C ASN A 135 0.05 -9.06 1.11
N THR A 136 -0.90 -9.99 1.36
CA THR A 136 -0.95 -11.35 0.80
C THR A 136 -1.33 -11.32 -0.69
N HIS A 137 -0.82 -12.26 -1.49
CA HIS A 137 -1.07 -12.29 -2.93
C HIS A 137 -2.49 -12.79 -3.22
N ASN A 138 -3.36 -11.91 -3.75
CA ASN A 138 -4.80 -12.17 -3.87
C ASN A 138 -5.11 -13.33 -4.83
N PHE A 139 -4.55 -13.30 -6.03
CA PHE A 139 -4.83 -14.32 -7.05
C PHE A 139 -4.15 -15.68 -6.77
N SER A 140 -3.15 -15.72 -5.92
CA SER A 140 -2.57 -16.98 -5.38
C SER A 140 -3.31 -17.44 -4.12
N SER A 141 -4.62 -17.25 -4.04
CA SER A 141 -5.48 -17.67 -2.91
C SER A 141 -5.04 -17.09 -1.56
N GLY A 142 -4.49 -15.88 -1.55
CA GLY A 142 -4.04 -15.19 -0.34
C GLY A 142 -2.71 -15.72 0.21
N ARG A 143 -1.86 -16.32 -0.63
CA ARG A 143 -0.52 -16.74 -0.24
C ARG A 143 0.27 -15.59 0.36
N VAL A 144 1.08 -15.92 1.36
CA VAL A 144 1.89 -14.96 2.11
C VAL A 144 3.33 -15.03 1.62
N LEU A 145 3.86 -13.89 1.19
CA LEU A 145 5.28 -13.75 0.92
C LEU A 145 6.04 -13.77 2.25
N ASP A 146 6.98 -14.68 2.40
CA ASP A 146 7.80 -14.78 3.61
C ASP A 146 8.88 -13.68 3.69
N LEU A 147 9.42 -13.47 4.89
CA LEU A 147 10.44 -12.44 5.12
C LEU A 147 11.70 -12.66 4.29
N SER A 148 12.11 -13.91 4.08
CA SER A 148 13.33 -14.22 3.34
C SER A 148 13.21 -13.82 1.88
N TYR A 149 12.04 -14.04 1.28
CA TYR A 149 11.72 -13.61 -0.07
C TYR A 149 11.70 -12.07 -0.17
N ILE A 150 10.96 -11.39 0.72
CA ILE A 150 10.89 -9.92 0.74
C ILE A 150 12.29 -9.30 0.84
N ILE A 151 13.14 -9.79 1.76
CA ILE A 151 14.52 -9.35 1.92
C ILE A 151 15.33 -9.58 0.64
N SER A 152 15.16 -10.73 -0.02
CA SER A 152 15.89 -11.06 -1.24
C SER A 152 15.51 -10.12 -2.39
N VAL A 153 14.22 -9.85 -2.57
CA VAL A 153 13.71 -8.91 -3.58
C VAL A 153 14.20 -7.49 -3.29
N SER A 154 14.12 -7.05 -2.03
CA SER A 154 14.62 -5.73 -1.64
C SER A 154 16.11 -5.54 -1.93
N LYS A 155 16.94 -6.53 -1.59
CA LYS A 155 18.36 -6.48 -1.93
C LYS A 155 18.59 -6.37 -3.43
N LEU A 156 17.83 -7.15 -4.21
CA LEU A 156 17.93 -7.12 -5.66
C LEU A 156 17.50 -5.77 -6.24
N SER A 157 16.42 -5.20 -5.74
CA SER A 157 15.94 -3.85 -6.13
C SER A 157 16.98 -2.78 -5.84
N LYS A 158 17.52 -2.75 -4.62
CA LYS A 158 18.56 -1.79 -4.20
C LYS A 158 19.83 -1.89 -5.06
N LEU A 159 20.30 -3.10 -5.36
CA LEU A 159 21.46 -3.34 -6.22
C LEU A 159 21.28 -2.81 -7.65
N ASN A 160 20.04 -2.67 -8.08
CA ASN A 160 19.69 -2.20 -9.43
C ASN A 160 19.08 -0.80 -9.45
N ASN A 161 19.14 -0.06 -8.33
CA ASN A 161 18.59 1.29 -8.18
C ASN A 161 17.08 1.37 -8.48
N LEU A 162 16.32 0.35 -8.11
CA LEU A 162 14.87 0.33 -8.17
C LEU A 162 14.30 0.61 -6.79
N ASN A 163 13.24 1.40 -6.72
CA ASN A 163 12.40 1.45 -5.53
C ASN A 163 11.53 0.19 -5.45
N LEU A 164 11.16 -0.19 -4.25
CA LEU A 164 10.30 -1.35 -3.98
C LEU A 164 9.02 -0.89 -3.28
N HIS A 165 7.88 -1.04 -3.96
CA HIS A 165 6.56 -0.83 -3.37
C HIS A 165 5.89 -2.15 -3.02
N MET A 166 5.23 -2.21 -1.85
CA MET A 166 4.40 -3.34 -1.46
C MET A 166 2.92 -2.96 -1.50
N ASP A 167 2.16 -3.60 -2.39
CA ASP A 167 0.72 -3.69 -2.19
C ASP A 167 0.45 -4.64 -1.03
N GLY A 168 0.29 -4.07 0.13
CA GLY A 168 0.00 -4.76 1.38
C GLY A 168 -1.48 -4.74 1.73
N ALA A 169 -2.38 -4.83 0.74
CA ALA A 169 -3.82 -4.73 0.96
C ALA A 169 -4.32 -5.56 2.15
N ARG A 170 -3.63 -6.67 2.45
CA ARG A 170 -3.89 -7.57 3.59
C ARG A 170 -2.63 -7.80 4.45
N LEU A 171 -1.83 -6.76 4.65
CA LEU A 171 -0.56 -6.81 5.41
C LEU A 171 -0.74 -7.40 6.81
N PHE A 172 -1.79 -7.02 7.53
CA PHE A 172 -2.05 -7.51 8.87
C PHE A 172 -2.45 -8.99 8.92
N ASN A 173 -3.04 -9.51 7.84
CA ASN A 173 -3.28 -10.95 7.68
C ASN A 173 -1.95 -11.70 7.51
N ALA A 174 -1.02 -11.18 6.69
CA ALA A 174 0.31 -11.73 6.51
C ALA A 174 1.11 -11.72 7.83
N SER A 175 1.10 -10.58 8.54
CA SER A 175 1.71 -10.42 9.86
C SER A 175 1.21 -11.46 10.86
N THR A 176 -0.11 -11.64 10.95
CA THR A 176 -0.74 -12.62 11.84
C THR A 176 -0.37 -14.06 11.46
N TYR A 177 -0.39 -14.38 10.17
CA TYR A 177 -0.03 -15.72 9.68
C TYR A 177 1.42 -16.08 9.98
N LEU A 178 2.35 -15.17 9.73
CA LEU A 178 3.78 -15.36 9.99
C LEU A 178 4.16 -15.17 11.46
N LYS A 179 3.27 -14.63 12.29
CA LYS A 179 3.51 -14.29 13.70
C LYS A 179 4.69 -13.33 13.88
N VAL A 180 4.78 -12.33 13.01
CA VAL A 180 5.78 -11.27 13.05
C VAL A 180 5.11 -9.90 13.14
N ASN A 181 5.83 -8.89 13.60
CA ASN A 181 5.31 -7.53 13.61
C ASN A 181 5.13 -7.01 12.17
N PRO A 182 4.07 -6.23 11.87
CA PRO A 182 3.90 -5.61 10.55
C PRO A 182 5.13 -4.83 10.09
N SER A 183 5.83 -4.14 11.01
CA SER A 183 7.06 -3.41 10.72
C SER A 183 8.16 -4.28 10.14
N GLU A 184 8.28 -5.53 10.56
CA GLU A 184 9.28 -6.46 10.03
C GLU A 184 9.02 -6.82 8.57
N LEU A 185 7.74 -6.96 8.18
CA LEU A 185 7.34 -7.24 6.80
C LEU A 185 7.65 -6.07 5.85
N VAL A 186 7.59 -4.85 6.35
CA VAL A 186 7.74 -3.65 5.52
C VAL A 186 9.08 -2.93 5.72
N LYS A 187 9.93 -3.41 6.61
CA LYS A 187 11.22 -2.79 6.96
C LYS A 187 12.08 -2.53 5.73
N ASP A 188 12.12 -3.47 4.82
CA ASP A 188 13.02 -3.46 3.67
C ASP A 188 12.35 -2.98 2.36
N VAL A 189 11.08 -2.56 2.39
CA VAL A 189 10.41 -1.93 1.25
C VAL A 189 10.40 -0.40 1.40
N ASP A 190 10.41 0.33 0.29
CA ASP A 190 10.47 1.80 0.32
C ASP A 190 9.10 2.42 0.62
N SER A 191 8.03 1.79 0.15
CA SER A 191 6.65 2.21 0.45
C SER A 191 5.69 1.03 0.53
N VAL A 192 4.60 1.21 1.25
CA VAL A 192 3.56 0.21 1.42
C VAL A 192 2.18 0.85 1.42
N THR A 193 1.22 0.18 0.81
CA THR A 193 -0.22 0.48 0.94
C THR A 193 -0.90 -0.66 1.68
N PHE A 194 -1.81 -0.38 2.63
CA PHE A 194 -2.69 -1.41 3.18
C PHE A 194 -4.14 -0.94 3.29
N CYS A 195 -5.08 -1.88 3.22
CA CYS A 195 -6.51 -1.57 3.26
C CYS A 195 -7.05 -1.65 4.69
N LEU A 196 -7.78 -0.60 5.09
CA LEU A 196 -8.63 -0.61 6.28
C LEU A 196 -9.96 -1.36 6.03
N SER A 197 -10.47 -1.26 4.79
CA SER A 197 -11.80 -1.72 4.35
C SER A 197 -11.87 -3.18 3.87
N LYS A 198 -11.00 -4.04 4.38
CA LYS A 198 -10.99 -5.49 4.11
C LYS A 198 -11.03 -6.26 5.42
N GLY A 199 -10.06 -7.12 5.69
CA GLY A 199 -9.97 -7.90 6.93
C GLY A 199 -9.98 -7.06 8.22
N LEU A 200 -9.61 -5.77 8.15
CA LEU A 200 -9.68 -4.84 9.27
C LEU A 200 -11.09 -4.26 9.52
N SER A 201 -12.06 -4.56 8.68
CA SER A 201 -13.49 -4.25 8.84
C SER A 201 -13.88 -2.77 8.91
N CYS A 202 -12.99 -1.83 8.55
CA CYS A 202 -13.42 -0.44 8.41
C CYS A 202 -14.35 -0.27 7.20
N PRO A 203 -15.26 0.72 7.22
CA PRO A 203 -16.23 0.89 6.15
C PRO A 203 -15.60 1.32 4.82
N ILE A 204 -14.47 2.03 4.88
CA ILE A 204 -13.77 2.59 3.72
C ILE A 204 -12.34 2.96 4.11
N GLY A 205 -11.46 3.08 3.13
CA GLY A 205 -10.13 3.68 3.29
C GLY A 205 -8.99 2.68 3.24
N SER A 206 -7.83 3.24 2.99
CA SER A 206 -6.53 2.58 3.02
C SER A 206 -5.48 3.59 3.49
N VAL A 207 -4.30 3.12 3.85
CA VAL A 207 -3.20 3.99 4.25
C VAL A 207 -1.97 3.66 3.43
N VAL A 208 -1.27 4.71 3.00
CA VAL A 208 0.03 4.62 2.32
C VAL A 208 1.10 5.09 3.30
N SER A 209 2.21 4.38 3.41
CA SER A 209 3.32 4.71 4.31
C SER A 209 4.66 4.61 3.58
N GLY A 210 5.60 5.48 3.96
CA GLY A 210 6.95 5.54 3.39
C GLY A 210 7.81 6.61 4.06
N ASP A 211 8.84 7.11 3.36
CA ASP A 211 9.58 8.28 3.80
C ASP A 211 8.76 9.58 3.63
N LYS A 212 9.20 10.67 4.28
CA LYS A 212 8.48 11.96 4.27
C LYS A 212 8.38 12.56 2.87
N ASP A 213 9.43 12.47 2.07
CA ASP A 213 9.45 13.05 0.73
C ASP A 213 8.52 12.28 -0.21
N PHE A 214 8.49 10.95 -0.09
CA PHE A 214 7.53 10.12 -0.81
C PHE A 214 6.09 10.46 -0.43
N ILE A 215 5.79 10.56 0.88
CA ILE A 215 4.43 10.88 1.35
C ILE A 215 4.01 12.29 0.91
N LEU A 216 4.91 13.24 0.89
CA LEU A 216 4.60 14.58 0.36
C LEU A 216 4.18 14.53 -1.13
N ARG A 217 4.89 13.73 -1.95
CA ARG A 217 4.52 13.50 -3.35
C ARG A 217 3.19 12.75 -3.46
N ALA A 218 2.97 11.72 -2.65
CA ALA A 218 1.73 10.96 -2.61
C ALA A 218 0.53 11.85 -2.22
N LYS A 219 0.67 12.76 -1.23
CA LYS A 219 -0.35 13.75 -0.85
C LYS A 219 -0.70 14.68 -2.02
N LYS A 220 0.28 15.10 -2.83
CA LYS A 220 0.05 15.90 -4.04
C LYS A 220 -0.78 15.14 -5.08
N TRP A 221 -0.41 13.88 -5.35
CA TRP A 221 -1.15 13.04 -6.27
C TRP A 221 -2.56 12.71 -5.75
N ARG A 222 -2.69 12.41 -4.45
CA ARG A 222 -4.01 12.22 -3.81
C ARG A 222 -4.91 13.43 -4.06
N LYS A 223 -4.37 14.66 -3.92
CA LYS A 223 -5.13 15.89 -4.19
C LYS A 223 -5.55 16.00 -5.64
N MET A 224 -4.67 15.72 -6.59
CA MET A 224 -4.97 15.78 -8.04
C MET A 224 -6.03 14.74 -8.46
N LEU A 225 -6.06 13.59 -7.79
CA LEU A 225 -7.06 12.54 -8.02
C LEU A 225 -8.40 12.79 -7.28
N GLY A 226 -8.60 13.97 -6.72
CA GLY A 226 -9.88 14.38 -6.15
C GLY A 226 -10.09 14.05 -4.67
N SER A 227 -9.09 13.50 -3.97
CA SER A 227 -9.22 13.14 -2.55
C SER A 227 -8.61 14.18 -1.60
N GLY A 228 -9.11 15.39 -1.60
CA GLY A 228 -8.98 16.33 -0.49
C GLY A 228 -10.16 16.14 0.47
N MET A 229 -10.13 15.05 1.26
CA MET A 229 -11.28 14.54 2.01
C MET A 229 -11.50 15.33 3.31
N ARG A 230 -11.89 16.54 3.28
CA ARG A 230 -12.14 17.48 4.38
C ARG A 230 -12.23 16.86 5.79
N LEU A 231 -13.41 16.64 6.31
CA LEU A 231 -13.67 16.13 7.67
C LEU A 231 -13.57 14.59 7.72
N VAL A 232 -12.47 14.05 7.25
CA VAL A 232 -12.31 12.57 7.07
C VAL A 232 -11.98 11.84 8.37
N GLY A 233 -11.76 12.56 9.46
CA GLY A 233 -11.60 11.99 10.79
C GLY A 233 -12.73 11.05 11.20
N VAL A 234 -13.94 11.25 10.68
CA VAL A 234 -15.05 10.31 10.86
C VAL A 234 -14.68 8.89 10.37
N ILE A 235 -13.93 8.77 9.30
CA ILE A 235 -13.45 7.48 8.77
C ILE A 235 -12.19 7.02 9.50
N ALA A 236 -11.26 7.94 9.75
CA ALA A 236 -10.01 7.66 10.45
C ALA A 236 -10.23 7.06 11.84
N ALA A 237 -11.30 7.48 12.54
CA ALA A 237 -11.68 6.94 13.85
C ALA A 237 -11.90 5.42 13.83
N ALA A 238 -12.56 4.88 12.79
CA ALA A 238 -12.73 3.43 12.64
C ALA A 238 -11.36 2.75 12.42
N GLY A 239 -10.47 3.37 11.65
CA GLY A 239 -9.10 2.88 11.42
C GLY A 239 -8.31 2.77 12.72
N ARG A 240 -8.36 3.75 13.58
CA ARG A 240 -7.70 3.73 14.91
C ARG A 240 -8.21 2.58 15.78
N VAL A 241 -9.54 2.35 15.81
CA VAL A 241 -10.11 1.24 16.57
C VAL A 241 -9.58 -0.11 16.07
N CYS A 242 -9.55 -0.37 14.76
CA CYS A 242 -9.07 -1.65 14.27
C CYS A 242 -7.57 -1.89 14.56
N LEU A 243 -6.75 -0.85 14.49
CA LEU A 243 -5.31 -0.97 14.75
C LEU A 243 -5.00 -1.27 16.21
N LEU A 244 -5.81 -0.78 17.16
CA LEU A 244 -5.68 -1.13 18.58
C LEU A 244 -5.87 -2.63 18.86
N TYR A 245 -6.72 -3.31 18.10
CA TYR A 245 -6.99 -4.74 18.25
C TYR A 245 -6.05 -5.65 17.44
N THR A 246 -5.37 -5.10 16.45
CA THR A 246 -4.45 -5.86 15.58
C THR A 246 -2.99 -5.76 16.00
N SER A 247 -2.67 -4.88 16.96
CA SER A 247 -1.32 -4.81 17.53
C SER A 247 -1.03 -6.10 18.34
N PRO A 248 0.05 -6.84 18.04
CA PRO A 248 0.40 -8.06 18.77
C PRO A 248 0.91 -7.79 20.19
N SER A 249 1.02 -6.55 20.61
CA SER A 249 1.40 -6.16 21.97
C SER A 249 0.16 -5.70 22.75
N PRO A 250 -0.23 -6.38 23.83
CA PRO A 250 -1.20 -5.81 24.76
C PRO A 250 -0.57 -4.56 25.39
N ARG A 251 -1.21 -3.43 25.19
CA ARG A 251 -0.92 -2.22 25.98
C ARG A 251 -1.54 -2.33 27.37
#